data_fd4fcfa4073e2843b71b269d41b253ce
#
_entry.id   fd4fcfa4073e2843b71b269d41b253ce
#
_cell.length_a   1.000
_cell.length_b   1.000
_cell.length_c   1.000
_cell.angle_alpha   90.00
_cell.angle_beta   90.00
_cell.angle_gamma   90.00
#
_symmetry.space_group_name_H-M   'P 1'
#
loop_
_entity.id
_entity.type
_entity.pdbx_description
1 polymer ?
#
loop_
_entity_poly.entity_id
_entity_poly.type
_entity_poly.pdbx_seq_one_letter_code
_entity_poly.pdbx_strand_id
1 'polypeptide(L)'
;MARTQALDYDKRRKTITSTAARLYAQRGFLGTSVAQIAAACRTSKSLLYHYYPSKEDILFDVMDSHVQSLVKSAKELGRTKLSAAETVRHLTEELMNLYMDAQDHQKVLLNELVNLPAARRKLIIDHQHQLLDIVDQLVLRLRPDLSKRHSERRAIGMLFFGMLNWTHTWFNPSGPVKPAQFAHMVSDTFLAGVKAYVLQRKMKTEAPHDRSGKA
;
A
#
# COMPACT_ATOMS: atom_id res chain seq x y z
N MET A 1 -10.05 -34.95 -10.64
CA MET A 1 -10.09 -34.88 -9.15
C MET A 1 -9.06 -33.88 -8.56
N ALA A 2 -7.77 -33.96 -8.88
CA ALA A 2 -6.76 -33.03 -8.29
C ALA A 2 -7.05 -31.52 -8.53
N ARG A 3 -7.51 -31.13 -9.74
CA ARG A 3 -7.82 -29.73 -10.09
C ARG A 3 -9.03 -29.18 -9.30
N THR A 4 -10.02 -30.01 -9.03
CA THR A 4 -11.21 -29.63 -8.25
C THR A 4 -10.86 -29.43 -6.77
N GLN A 5 -10.00 -30.30 -6.20
CA GLN A 5 -9.48 -30.15 -4.83
C GLN A 5 -8.64 -28.88 -4.65
N ALA A 6 -7.78 -28.55 -5.62
CA ALA A 6 -6.99 -27.31 -5.58
C ALA A 6 -7.88 -26.06 -5.60
N LEU A 7 -8.90 -26.04 -6.47
CA LEU A 7 -9.86 -24.92 -6.54
C LEU A 7 -10.67 -24.75 -5.24
N ASP A 8 -11.07 -25.85 -4.61
CA ASP A 8 -11.78 -25.79 -3.31
C ASP A 8 -10.87 -25.32 -2.17
N TYR A 9 -9.60 -25.76 -2.20
CA TYR A 9 -8.59 -25.32 -1.26
C TYR A 9 -8.36 -23.79 -1.34
N ASP A 10 -8.14 -23.25 -2.54
CA ASP A 10 -7.92 -21.82 -2.76
C ASP A 10 -9.16 -20.99 -2.39
N LYS A 11 -10.35 -21.47 -2.74
CA LYS A 11 -11.61 -20.83 -2.35
C LYS A 11 -11.77 -20.76 -0.83
N ARG A 12 -11.39 -21.84 -0.14
CA ARG A 12 -11.44 -21.89 1.33
C ARG A 12 -10.44 -20.95 1.96
N ARG A 13 -9.19 -20.91 1.46
CA ARG A 13 -8.19 -19.95 1.90
C ARG A 13 -8.67 -18.51 1.75
N LYS A 14 -9.24 -18.17 0.58
CA LYS A 14 -9.80 -16.84 0.33
C LYS A 14 -10.94 -16.49 1.30
N THR A 15 -11.80 -17.45 1.64
CA THR A 15 -12.86 -17.25 2.63
C THR A 15 -12.28 -16.97 4.01
N ILE A 16 -11.24 -17.70 4.43
CA ILE A 16 -10.57 -17.51 5.72
C ILE A 16 -9.90 -16.14 5.77
N THR A 17 -9.11 -15.77 4.76
CA THR A 17 -8.41 -14.47 4.73
C THR A 17 -9.37 -13.29 4.71
N SER A 18 -10.45 -13.33 3.92
CA SER A 18 -11.45 -12.24 3.88
C SER A 18 -12.19 -12.12 5.22
N THR A 19 -12.52 -13.25 5.87
CA THR A 19 -13.15 -13.25 7.19
C THR A 19 -12.20 -12.72 8.26
N ALA A 20 -10.94 -13.14 8.23
CA ALA A 20 -9.91 -12.68 9.16
C ALA A 20 -9.63 -11.19 8.98
N ALA A 21 -9.49 -10.71 7.72
CA ALA A 21 -9.30 -9.30 7.41
C ALA A 21 -10.40 -8.43 8.04
N ARG A 22 -11.67 -8.83 7.88
CA ARG A 22 -12.81 -8.12 8.48
C ARG A 22 -12.72 -8.08 10.01
N LEU A 23 -12.41 -9.19 10.66
CA LEU A 23 -12.28 -9.26 12.11
C LEU A 23 -11.09 -8.43 12.63
N TYR A 24 -9.95 -8.52 11.96
CA TYR A 24 -8.75 -7.72 12.29
C TYR A 24 -9.00 -6.22 12.07
N ALA A 25 -9.69 -5.83 11.01
CA ALA A 25 -10.04 -4.44 10.74
C ALA A 25 -10.99 -3.85 11.79
N GLN A 26 -11.86 -4.69 12.38
CA GLN A 26 -12.85 -4.26 13.40
C GLN A 26 -12.29 -4.26 14.82
N ARG A 27 -11.47 -5.25 15.19
CA ARG A 27 -11.10 -5.57 16.59
C ARG A 27 -9.58 -5.54 16.82
N GLY A 28 -8.80 -5.32 15.77
CA GLY A 28 -7.36 -5.50 15.80
C GLY A 28 -6.93 -6.98 15.78
N PHE A 29 -5.67 -7.19 15.45
CA PHE A 29 -5.07 -8.53 15.46
C PHE A 29 -5.09 -9.13 16.87
N LEU A 30 -4.65 -8.38 17.88
CA LEU A 30 -4.60 -8.86 19.28
C LEU A 30 -5.99 -9.17 19.83
N GLY A 31 -7.01 -8.38 19.46
CA GLY A 31 -8.40 -8.55 19.89
C GLY A 31 -9.17 -9.68 19.17
N THR A 32 -8.54 -10.38 18.23
CA THR A 32 -9.18 -11.45 17.45
C THR A 32 -8.52 -12.81 17.74
N SER A 33 -9.31 -13.82 18.10
CA SER A 33 -8.82 -15.18 18.32
C SER A 33 -9.06 -16.09 17.10
N VAL A 34 -8.25 -17.14 16.98
CA VAL A 34 -8.43 -18.20 15.95
C VAL A 34 -9.80 -18.86 16.06
N ALA A 35 -10.34 -19.01 17.28
CA ALA A 35 -11.67 -19.57 17.50
C ALA A 35 -12.78 -18.66 16.92
N GLN A 36 -12.65 -17.35 17.04
CA GLN A 36 -13.59 -16.39 16.44
C GLN A 36 -13.54 -16.41 14.92
N ILE A 37 -12.35 -16.54 14.33
CA ILE A 37 -12.19 -16.67 12.87
C ILE A 37 -12.86 -17.98 12.41
N ALA A 38 -12.58 -19.11 13.07
CA ALA A 38 -13.17 -20.41 12.74
C ALA A 38 -14.70 -20.36 12.81
N ALA A 39 -15.25 -19.81 13.89
CA ALA A 39 -16.69 -19.65 14.04
C ALA A 39 -17.32 -18.78 12.94
N ALA A 40 -16.69 -17.65 12.61
CA ALA A 40 -17.15 -16.77 11.54
C ALA A 40 -17.05 -17.41 10.14
N CYS A 41 -16.09 -18.32 9.91
CA CYS A 41 -15.97 -19.14 8.71
C CYS A 41 -16.91 -20.38 8.70
N ARG A 42 -17.69 -20.58 9.76
CA ARG A 42 -18.51 -21.79 9.95
C ARG A 42 -17.68 -23.08 9.81
N THR A 43 -16.51 -23.11 10.44
CA THR A 43 -15.58 -24.24 10.39
C THR A 43 -15.06 -24.59 11.79
N SER A 44 -14.39 -25.74 11.91
CA SER A 44 -13.72 -26.11 13.16
C SER A 44 -12.37 -25.40 13.28
N LYS A 45 -11.92 -25.17 14.53
CA LYS A 45 -10.57 -24.67 14.79
C LYS A 45 -9.50 -25.61 14.24
N SER A 46 -9.72 -26.93 14.32
CA SER A 46 -8.80 -27.95 13.76
C SER A 46 -8.66 -27.81 12.25
N LEU A 47 -9.79 -27.64 11.52
CA LEU A 47 -9.73 -27.44 10.07
C LEU A 47 -9.04 -26.11 9.70
N LEU A 48 -9.22 -25.06 10.50
CA LEU A 48 -8.54 -23.80 10.25
C LEU A 48 -7.01 -23.96 10.41
N TYR A 49 -6.54 -24.68 11.43
CA TYR A 49 -5.13 -24.99 11.61
C TYR A 49 -4.53 -25.87 10.52
N HIS A 50 -5.35 -26.64 9.81
CA HIS A 50 -4.91 -27.36 8.60
C HIS A 50 -4.49 -26.40 7.46
N TYR A 51 -5.15 -25.22 7.35
CA TYR A 51 -4.80 -24.21 6.36
C TYR A 51 -3.70 -23.24 6.83
N TYR A 52 -3.72 -22.90 8.10
CA TYR A 52 -2.82 -21.89 8.70
C TYR A 52 -2.31 -22.35 10.06
N PRO A 53 -1.03 -22.72 10.18
CA PRO A 53 -0.44 -23.19 11.43
C PRO A 53 -0.55 -22.22 12.60
N SER A 54 -0.62 -20.90 12.31
CA SER A 54 -0.71 -19.86 13.35
C SER A 54 -1.64 -18.72 12.92
N LYS A 55 -2.00 -17.86 13.88
CA LYS A 55 -2.76 -16.64 13.63
C LYS A 55 -1.95 -15.62 12.82
N GLU A 56 -0.63 -15.60 13.03
CA GLU A 56 0.33 -14.80 12.28
C GLU A 56 0.44 -15.23 10.81
N ASP A 57 0.24 -16.52 10.51
CA ASP A 57 0.16 -17.02 9.13
C ASP A 57 -1.07 -16.48 8.40
N ILE A 58 -2.20 -16.40 9.10
CA ILE A 58 -3.41 -15.80 8.53
C ILE A 58 -3.20 -14.30 8.30
N LEU A 59 -2.62 -13.59 9.28
CA LEU A 59 -2.34 -12.16 9.16
C LEU A 59 -1.40 -11.88 7.98
N PHE A 60 -0.34 -12.69 7.84
CA PHE A 60 0.60 -12.57 6.73
C PHE A 60 -0.12 -12.75 5.38
N ASP A 61 -0.95 -13.79 5.22
CA ASP A 61 -1.64 -14.06 3.96
C ASP A 61 -2.68 -12.97 3.62
N VAL A 62 -3.35 -12.40 4.63
CA VAL A 62 -4.23 -11.22 4.47
C VAL A 62 -3.48 -10.04 3.88
N MET A 63 -2.29 -9.73 4.40
CA MET A 63 -1.49 -8.59 3.94
C MET A 63 -0.80 -8.90 2.61
N ASP A 64 -0.18 -10.07 2.48
CA ASP A 64 0.63 -10.45 1.35
C ASP A 64 -0.18 -10.55 0.06
N SER A 65 -1.33 -11.24 0.11
CA SER A 65 -2.23 -11.33 -1.05
C SER A 65 -2.70 -9.95 -1.52
N HIS A 66 -2.97 -9.05 -0.59
CA HIS A 66 -3.43 -7.70 -0.93
C HIS A 66 -2.29 -6.86 -1.53
N VAL A 67 -1.13 -6.77 -0.87
CA VAL A 67 -0.02 -5.96 -1.38
C VAL A 67 0.51 -6.51 -2.71
N GLN A 68 0.52 -7.83 -2.91
CA GLN A 68 0.88 -8.42 -4.20
C GLN A 68 -0.10 -8.04 -5.32
N SER A 69 -1.42 -7.95 -5.03
CA SER A 69 -2.39 -7.50 -6.02
C SER A 69 -2.13 -6.05 -6.45
N LEU A 70 -1.78 -5.17 -5.50
CA LEU A 70 -1.40 -3.78 -5.78
C LEU A 70 -0.13 -3.71 -6.64
N VAL A 71 0.91 -4.47 -6.27
CA VAL A 71 2.17 -4.54 -7.02
C VAL A 71 1.96 -5.06 -8.44
N LYS A 72 1.14 -6.11 -8.59
CA LYS A 72 0.82 -6.70 -9.90
C LYS A 72 0.17 -5.67 -10.81
N SER A 73 -0.88 -5.02 -10.35
CA SER A 73 -1.61 -4.01 -11.13
C SER A 73 -0.70 -2.84 -11.51
N ALA A 74 0.11 -2.33 -10.58
CA ALA A 74 1.06 -1.27 -10.84
C ALA A 74 2.14 -1.66 -11.88
N LYS A 75 2.64 -2.90 -11.82
CA LYS A 75 3.61 -3.42 -12.81
C LYS A 75 2.99 -3.57 -14.21
N GLU A 76 1.75 -4.00 -14.30
CA GLU A 76 1.02 -4.13 -15.57
C GLU A 76 0.86 -2.76 -16.24
N LEU A 77 0.46 -1.74 -15.49
CA LEU A 77 0.38 -0.36 -15.98
C LEU A 77 1.73 0.21 -16.39
N GLY A 78 2.79 -0.10 -15.65
CA GLY A 78 4.16 0.32 -15.98
C GLY A 78 4.70 -0.23 -17.32
N ARG A 79 4.08 -1.28 -17.88
CA ARG A 79 4.43 -1.89 -19.19
C ARG A 79 3.67 -1.28 -20.36
N THR A 80 2.69 -0.43 -20.12
CA THR A 80 1.90 0.21 -21.16
C THR A 80 2.69 1.31 -21.85
N LYS A 81 2.27 1.70 -23.07
CA LYS A 81 2.88 2.81 -23.82
C LYS A 81 2.35 4.19 -23.43
N LEU A 82 1.70 4.29 -22.27
CA LEU A 82 1.16 5.55 -21.78
C LEU A 82 2.26 6.54 -21.39
N SER A 83 1.98 7.83 -21.49
CA SER A 83 2.80 8.87 -20.90
C SER A 83 2.88 8.70 -19.38
N ALA A 84 3.88 9.30 -18.72
CA ALA A 84 4.01 9.23 -17.28
C ALA A 84 2.79 9.82 -16.55
N ALA A 85 2.20 10.89 -17.10
CA ALA A 85 1.01 11.51 -16.52
C ALA A 85 -0.24 10.63 -16.64
N GLU A 86 -0.46 10.00 -17.80
CA GLU A 86 -1.54 9.03 -17.99
C GLU A 86 -1.36 7.81 -17.10
N THR A 87 -0.13 7.30 -16.99
CA THR A 87 0.17 6.17 -16.10
C THR A 87 -0.14 6.50 -14.64
N VAL A 88 0.18 7.72 -14.17
CA VAL A 88 -0.18 8.18 -12.81
C VAL A 88 -1.70 8.19 -12.62
N ARG A 89 -2.47 8.72 -13.59
CA ARG A 89 -3.94 8.75 -13.49
C ARG A 89 -4.52 7.33 -13.40
N HIS A 90 -4.16 6.46 -14.32
CA HIS A 90 -4.64 5.08 -14.30
C HIS A 90 -4.18 4.30 -13.06
N LEU A 91 -2.93 4.51 -12.60
CA LEU A 91 -2.46 3.89 -11.38
C LEU A 91 -3.28 4.34 -10.16
N THR A 92 -3.60 5.64 -10.09
CA THR A 92 -4.40 6.18 -8.99
C THR A 92 -5.81 5.60 -8.96
N GLU A 93 -6.46 5.49 -10.13
CA GLU A 93 -7.78 4.87 -10.28
C GLU A 93 -7.75 3.40 -9.87
N GLU A 94 -6.79 2.65 -10.37
CA GLU A 94 -6.66 1.23 -10.11
C GLU A 94 -6.37 0.94 -8.64
N LEU A 95 -5.44 1.67 -8.02
CA LEU A 95 -5.16 1.53 -6.60
C LEU A 95 -6.40 1.88 -5.76
N MET A 96 -7.15 2.95 -6.12
CA MET A 96 -8.35 3.32 -5.40
C MET A 96 -9.44 2.24 -5.52
N ASN A 97 -9.62 1.64 -6.70
CA ASN A 97 -10.54 0.52 -6.89
C ASN A 97 -10.15 -0.68 -6.02
N LEU A 98 -8.88 -1.08 -6.05
CA LEU A 98 -8.37 -2.19 -5.22
C LEU A 98 -8.53 -1.91 -3.72
N TYR A 99 -8.37 -0.66 -3.28
CA TYR A 99 -8.60 -0.28 -1.88
C TYR A 99 -10.08 -0.38 -1.51
N MET A 100 -10.98 0.02 -2.42
CA MET A 100 -12.43 -0.06 -2.17
C MET A 100 -12.95 -1.51 -2.17
N ASP A 101 -12.44 -2.34 -3.07
CA ASP A 101 -12.81 -3.76 -3.16
C ASP A 101 -12.30 -4.59 -1.97
N ALA A 102 -11.23 -4.12 -1.31
CA ALA A 102 -10.57 -4.83 -0.21
C ALA A 102 -10.28 -3.92 0.99
N GLN A 103 -11.25 -3.09 1.42
CA GLN A 103 -11.08 -2.08 2.48
C GLN A 103 -10.52 -2.66 3.78
N ASP A 104 -11.04 -3.83 4.21
CA ASP A 104 -10.55 -4.49 5.43
C ASP A 104 -9.10 -4.94 5.30
N HIS A 105 -8.70 -5.47 4.13
CA HIS A 105 -7.30 -5.87 3.88
C HIS A 105 -6.38 -4.66 3.87
N GLN A 106 -6.80 -3.56 3.22
CA GLN A 106 -6.03 -2.31 3.21
C GLN A 106 -5.84 -1.74 4.61
N LYS A 107 -6.90 -1.73 5.42
CA LYS A 107 -6.84 -1.28 6.81
C LYS A 107 -5.89 -2.15 7.65
N VAL A 108 -5.95 -3.47 7.49
CA VAL A 108 -5.06 -4.42 8.17
C VAL A 108 -3.62 -4.22 7.72
N LEU A 109 -3.35 -4.07 6.41
CA LEU A 109 -2.01 -3.81 5.88
C LEU A 109 -1.37 -2.56 6.49
N LEU A 110 -2.15 -1.51 6.69
CA LEU A 110 -1.64 -0.22 7.21
C LEU A 110 -1.47 -0.20 8.74
N ASN A 111 -2.29 -0.95 9.49
CA ASN A 111 -2.33 -0.81 10.94
C ASN A 111 -1.72 -1.99 11.72
N GLU A 112 -1.67 -3.19 11.15
CA GLU A 112 -1.35 -4.42 11.90
C GLU A 112 0.05 -5.00 11.57
N LEU A 113 0.84 -4.32 10.74
CA LEU A 113 2.14 -4.79 10.27
C LEU A 113 3.13 -5.11 11.42
N VAL A 114 3.03 -4.37 12.51
CA VAL A 114 3.86 -4.56 13.72
C VAL A 114 3.66 -5.94 14.37
N ASN A 115 2.50 -6.56 14.17
CA ASN A 115 2.15 -7.86 14.75
C ASN A 115 2.71 -9.06 13.96
N LEU A 116 3.36 -8.82 12.81
CA LEU A 116 4.04 -9.88 12.06
C LEU A 116 5.43 -10.18 12.63
N PRO A 117 5.85 -11.45 12.63
CA PRO A 117 7.26 -11.82 12.86
C PRO A 117 8.19 -11.06 11.90
N ALA A 118 9.41 -10.73 12.37
CA ALA A 118 10.33 -9.84 11.64
C ALA A 118 10.59 -10.26 10.18
N ALA A 119 10.80 -11.57 9.93
CA ALA A 119 11.03 -12.08 8.58
C ALA A 119 9.83 -11.85 7.64
N ARG A 120 8.60 -12.11 8.11
CA ARG A 120 7.37 -11.90 7.34
C ARG A 120 7.06 -10.43 7.13
N ARG A 121 7.24 -9.63 8.17
CA ARG A 121 7.11 -8.17 8.09
C ARG A 121 8.04 -7.59 7.02
N LYS A 122 9.29 -8.08 6.95
CA LYS A 122 10.25 -7.66 5.92
C LYS A 122 9.71 -7.95 4.51
N LEU A 123 9.12 -9.11 4.24
CA LEU A 123 8.55 -9.44 2.94
C LEU A 123 7.44 -8.46 2.52
N ILE A 124 6.54 -8.11 3.45
CA ILE A 124 5.48 -7.12 3.17
C ILE A 124 6.10 -5.75 2.85
N ILE A 125 7.09 -5.31 3.63
CA ILE A 125 7.80 -4.04 3.40
C ILE A 125 8.52 -4.06 2.04
N ASP A 126 9.13 -5.17 1.66
CA ASP A 126 9.80 -5.32 0.35
C ASP A 126 8.78 -5.18 -0.81
N HIS A 127 7.56 -5.71 -0.66
CA HIS A 127 6.48 -5.50 -1.64
C HIS A 127 5.99 -4.05 -1.67
N GLN A 128 5.86 -3.38 -0.52
CA GLN A 128 5.52 -1.95 -0.46
C GLN A 128 6.62 -1.09 -1.12
N HIS A 129 7.89 -1.45 -0.96
CA HIS A 129 8.99 -0.79 -1.65
C HIS A 129 8.89 -0.93 -3.17
N GLN A 130 8.46 -2.08 -3.70
CA GLN A 130 8.25 -2.24 -5.15
C GLN A 130 7.20 -1.26 -5.69
N LEU A 131 6.11 -1.03 -4.95
CA LEU A 131 5.11 -0.01 -5.32
C LEU A 131 5.72 1.40 -5.34
N LEU A 132 6.48 1.71 -4.30
CA LEU A 132 7.13 3.02 -4.18
C LEU A 132 8.19 3.22 -5.27
N ASP A 133 8.91 2.15 -5.70
CA ASP A 133 9.87 2.20 -6.81
C ASP A 133 9.17 2.50 -8.14
N ILE A 134 7.99 1.94 -8.38
CA ILE A 134 7.21 2.24 -9.59
C ILE A 134 6.85 3.73 -9.63
N VAL A 135 6.36 4.28 -8.52
CA VAL A 135 6.02 5.72 -8.44
C VAL A 135 7.28 6.59 -8.55
N ASP A 136 8.42 6.20 -7.95
CA ASP A 136 9.71 6.90 -8.10
C ASP A 136 10.12 7.00 -9.58
N GLN A 137 9.96 5.92 -10.35
CA GLN A 137 10.24 5.93 -11.80
C GLN A 137 9.26 6.83 -12.58
N LEU A 138 8.00 6.88 -12.20
CA LEU A 138 7.03 7.80 -12.80
C LEU A 138 7.39 9.26 -12.50
N VAL A 139 7.79 9.57 -11.27
CA VAL A 139 8.29 10.90 -10.89
C VAL A 139 9.54 11.26 -11.70
N LEU A 140 10.48 10.33 -11.88
CA LEU A 140 11.67 10.56 -12.71
C LEU A 140 11.32 10.85 -14.17
N ARG A 141 10.32 10.16 -14.74
CA ARG A 141 9.85 10.42 -16.11
C ARG A 141 9.14 11.79 -16.23
N LEU A 142 8.44 12.24 -15.18
CA LEU A 142 7.80 13.56 -15.13
C LEU A 142 8.81 14.68 -14.89
N ARG A 143 9.89 14.42 -14.14
CA ARG A 143 10.91 15.37 -13.69
C ARG A 143 12.31 14.78 -13.83
N PRO A 144 12.86 14.72 -15.05
CA PRO A 144 14.23 14.21 -15.31
C PRO A 144 15.32 14.98 -14.55
N ASP A 145 15.08 16.24 -14.22
CA ASP A 145 15.97 17.08 -13.42
C ASP A 145 16.18 16.56 -11.98
N LEU A 146 15.28 15.68 -11.50
CA LEU A 146 15.42 14.99 -10.21
C LEU A 146 16.27 13.72 -10.29
N SER A 147 16.95 13.41 -11.42
CA SER A 147 17.69 12.14 -11.60
C SER A 147 18.73 11.89 -10.50
N LYS A 148 19.41 12.91 -10.03
CA LYS A 148 20.41 12.85 -8.94
C LYS A 148 19.80 13.09 -7.53
N ARG A 149 18.49 13.19 -7.40
CA ARG A 149 17.76 13.58 -6.20
C ARG A 149 16.86 12.43 -5.69
N HIS A 150 17.50 11.30 -5.42
CA HIS A 150 16.75 10.08 -5.03
C HIS A 150 15.86 10.28 -3.80
N SER A 151 16.38 10.97 -2.76
CA SER A 151 15.61 11.22 -1.53
C SER A 151 14.37 12.08 -1.76
N GLU A 152 14.49 13.13 -2.60
CA GLU A 152 13.37 13.98 -2.94
C GLU A 152 12.32 13.25 -3.77
N ARG A 153 12.74 12.44 -4.77
CA ARG A 153 11.80 11.60 -5.54
C ARG A 153 11.06 10.62 -4.64
N ARG A 154 11.80 9.98 -3.72
CA ARG A 154 11.22 9.05 -2.74
C ARG A 154 10.19 9.74 -1.84
N ALA A 155 10.49 10.93 -1.36
CA ALA A 155 9.56 11.76 -0.58
C ALA A 155 8.32 12.13 -1.39
N ILE A 156 8.47 12.51 -2.66
CA ILE A 156 7.33 12.79 -3.56
C ILE A 156 6.47 11.53 -3.74
N GLY A 157 7.08 10.35 -3.92
CA GLY A 157 6.35 9.08 -3.97
C GLY A 157 5.59 8.78 -2.67
N MET A 158 6.17 9.10 -1.51
CA MET A 158 5.48 8.96 -0.22
C MET A 158 4.29 9.91 -0.07
N LEU A 159 4.35 11.13 -0.63
CA LEU A 159 3.19 12.04 -0.67
C LEU A 159 2.04 11.45 -1.48
N PHE A 160 2.34 10.82 -2.63
CA PHE A 160 1.33 10.12 -3.43
C PHE A 160 0.60 9.05 -2.61
N PHE A 161 1.35 8.15 -1.97
CA PHE A 161 0.76 7.11 -1.13
C PHE A 161 0.09 7.69 0.13
N GLY A 162 0.59 8.79 0.68
CA GLY A 162 -0.05 9.49 1.80
C GLY A 162 -1.48 9.93 1.48
N MET A 163 -1.71 10.49 0.29
CA MET A 163 -3.04 10.90 -0.15
C MET A 163 -4.00 9.71 -0.29
N LEU A 164 -3.52 8.58 -0.83
CA LEU A 164 -4.34 7.38 -1.03
C LEU A 164 -4.53 6.58 0.27
N ASN A 165 -3.44 6.31 0.99
CA ASN A 165 -3.49 5.42 2.14
C ASN A 165 -4.33 6.01 3.29
N TRP A 166 -4.36 7.34 3.46
CA TRP A 166 -5.14 7.96 4.52
C TRP A 166 -6.67 7.79 4.35
N THR A 167 -7.14 7.43 3.16
CA THR A 167 -8.57 7.19 2.87
C THR A 167 -9.21 6.15 3.79
N HIS A 168 -8.44 5.17 4.29
CA HIS A 168 -8.95 4.12 5.18
C HIS A 168 -9.52 4.66 6.50
N THR A 169 -9.24 5.91 6.87
CA THR A 169 -9.69 6.52 8.12
C THR A 169 -10.98 7.32 7.98
N TRP A 170 -11.22 7.95 6.83
CA TRP A 170 -12.28 8.95 6.68
C TRP A 170 -13.15 8.79 5.42
N PHE A 171 -12.64 8.12 4.38
CA PHE A 171 -13.33 8.10 3.10
C PHE A 171 -14.57 7.18 3.15
N ASN A 172 -15.71 7.74 2.79
CA ASN A 172 -16.96 6.99 2.64
C ASN A 172 -17.30 6.82 1.15
N PRO A 173 -17.19 5.59 0.59
CA PRO A 173 -17.45 5.34 -0.83
C PRO A 173 -18.90 5.60 -1.23
N SER A 174 -19.83 5.58 -0.27
CA SER A 174 -21.24 5.92 -0.46
C SER A 174 -21.53 7.43 -0.34
N GLY A 175 -20.51 8.21 0.05
CA GLY A 175 -20.60 9.66 0.22
C GLY A 175 -20.78 10.44 -1.08
N PRO A 176 -20.81 11.78 -1.03
CA PRO A 176 -20.98 12.64 -2.20
C PRO A 176 -19.81 12.53 -3.20
N VAL A 177 -18.58 12.36 -2.72
CA VAL A 177 -17.38 12.15 -3.56
C VAL A 177 -17.23 10.65 -3.80
N LYS A 178 -17.34 10.23 -5.06
CA LYS A 178 -17.20 8.82 -5.45
C LYS A 178 -15.72 8.41 -5.58
N PRO A 179 -15.38 7.11 -5.45
CA PRO A 179 -13.99 6.65 -5.52
C PRO A 179 -13.24 7.12 -6.78
N ALA A 180 -13.85 7.02 -7.95
CA ALA A 180 -13.25 7.48 -9.20
C ALA A 180 -13.00 9.01 -9.18
N GLN A 181 -13.96 9.79 -8.70
CA GLN A 181 -13.80 11.24 -8.58
C GLN A 181 -12.64 11.59 -7.62
N PHE A 182 -12.53 10.89 -6.49
CA PHE A 182 -11.44 11.09 -5.56
C PHE A 182 -10.08 10.70 -6.17
N ALA A 183 -10.03 9.61 -6.93
CA ALA A 183 -8.83 9.20 -7.66
C ALA A 183 -8.36 10.27 -8.65
N HIS A 184 -9.29 10.90 -9.39
CA HIS A 184 -8.97 12.03 -10.26
C HIS A 184 -8.41 13.23 -9.46
N MET A 185 -9.04 13.59 -8.35
CA MET A 185 -8.55 14.69 -7.48
C MET A 185 -7.13 14.43 -6.99
N VAL A 186 -6.84 13.18 -6.55
CA VAL A 186 -5.50 12.78 -6.10
C VAL A 186 -4.48 12.90 -7.25
N SER A 187 -4.78 12.31 -8.40
CA SER A 187 -3.87 12.31 -9.54
C SER A 187 -3.59 13.73 -10.06
N ASP A 188 -4.60 14.58 -10.16
CA ASP A 188 -4.43 15.95 -10.62
C ASP A 188 -3.65 16.81 -9.61
N THR A 189 -3.95 16.67 -8.31
CA THR A 189 -3.20 17.34 -7.23
C THR A 189 -1.74 16.90 -7.23
N PHE A 190 -1.48 15.60 -7.36
CA PHE A 190 -0.13 15.05 -7.41
C PHE A 190 0.65 15.57 -8.62
N LEU A 191 0.07 15.48 -9.83
CA LEU A 191 0.69 15.93 -11.07
C LEU A 191 0.99 17.42 -11.07
N ALA A 192 0.06 18.24 -10.57
CA ALA A 192 0.26 19.68 -10.42
C ALA A 192 1.39 19.98 -9.42
N GLY A 193 1.40 19.30 -8.26
CA GLY A 193 2.45 19.44 -7.25
C GLY A 193 3.82 19.03 -7.75
N VAL A 194 3.93 17.89 -8.44
CA VAL A 194 5.20 17.42 -9.04
C VAL A 194 5.72 18.43 -10.08
N LYS A 195 4.84 18.99 -10.90
CA LYS A 195 5.20 20.00 -11.91
C LYS A 195 5.68 21.30 -11.28
N ALA A 196 5.00 21.74 -10.20
CA ALA A 196 5.31 23.00 -9.51
C ALA A 196 6.47 22.89 -8.53
N TYR A 197 6.93 21.68 -8.20
CA TYR A 197 8.00 21.47 -7.22
C TYR A 197 9.29 22.17 -7.65
N VAL A 198 9.75 23.13 -6.83
CA VAL A 198 10.99 23.89 -7.05
C VAL A 198 12.11 23.25 -6.23
N LEU A 199 13.19 22.90 -6.90
CA LEU A 199 14.41 22.44 -6.23
C LEU A 199 14.96 23.52 -5.33
N GLN A 200 14.95 23.30 -4.02
CA GLN A 200 15.68 24.17 -3.11
C GLN A 200 17.19 24.04 -3.40
N ARG A 201 17.81 25.12 -3.84
CA ARG A 201 19.29 25.21 -3.86
C ARG A 201 19.75 24.99 -2.42
N LYS A 202 20.75 24.10 -2.22
CA LYS A 202 21.46 24.00 -0.95
C LYS A 202 21.89 25.44 -0.60
N MET A 203 21.29 26.05 0.40
CA MET A 203 21.87 27.22 1.04
C MET A 203 23.26 26.79 1.50
N LYS A 204 24.30 27.34 0.86
CA LYS A 204 25.65 27.28 1.42
C LYS A 204 25.52 27.87 2.80
N THR A 205 25.69 27.07 3.82
CA THR A 205 25.94 27.55 5.19
C THR A 205 27.27 28.30 5.07
N GLU A 206 27.19 29.60 4.91
CA GLU A 206 28.35 30.47 5.17
C GLU A 206 28.68 30.28 6.64
N ALA A 207 29.82 29.67 6.91
CA ALA A 207 30.37 29.56 8.23
C ALA A 207 30.48 31.00 8.78
N PRO A 208 30.08 31.26 10.04
CA PRO A 208 30.25 32.56 10.62
C PRO A 208 31.73 32.91 10.58
N HIS A 209 32.05 34.04 9.90
CA HIS A 209 33.37 34.61 9.90
C HIS A 209 33.75 34.94 11.36
N ASP A 210 34.68 34.13 11.90
CA ASP A 210 35.32 34.41 13.16
C ASP A 210 36.09 35.75 13.05
N ARG A 211 35.45 36.80 13.56
CA ARG A 211 36.13 38.09 13.80
C ARG A 211 36.75 38.08 15.20
N SER A 212 37.74 37.24 15.41
CA SER A 212 38.68 37.47 16.49
C SER A 212 39.76 38.43 15.99
N GLY A 213 39.39 39.73 15.92
CA GLY A 213 40.32 40.85 15.70
C GLY A 213 41.05 41.16 16.99
N LYS A 214 42.35 41.13 16.89
CA LYS A 214 43.31 41.63 17.85
C LYS A 214 43.01 43.08 18.32
N ALA A 215 43.06 43.27 19.60
CA ALA A 215 43.63 44.44 20.25
C ALA A 215 43.97 44.08 21.70
#